data_1892c4aab7edf7119e39f442829b3f76
#
_entry.id   1892c4aab7edf7119e39f442829b3f76
#
_cell.length_a   1.000
_cell.length_b   1.000
_cell.length_c   1.000
_cell.angle_alpha   90.00
_cell.angle_beta   90.00
_cell.angle_gamma   90.00
#
_symmetry.space_group_name_H-M   'P 1'
#
loop_
_entity.id
_entity.type
_entity.pdbx_description
1 polymer ?
#
loop_
_entity_poly.entity_id
_entity_poly.type
_entity_poly.pdbx_seq_one_letter_code
_entity_poly.pdbx_strand_id
1 'polypeptide(L)'
;MADNTNGRGHPEPRFDQFVSKATSRRQFIKGVIFSGAAATGAGYLLTLGGCSGGSGSASGVERLLTLNVNGQTRPVDVLPNETLAMTLRYKLGLTGTKLGCDRGECGACTVLIDGVASYSCSTLTHAVRGRPIMTIEGLEGPNGELHKVQQAMIDELGPQCGFCTPGQIMSAVALLEANPTPTRDEVRHALSGNLCRCGAYDHYLNAVMLAATGERVSQA
;
A
#
# COMPACT_ATOMS: atom_id res chain seq x y z
N MET A 1 26.44 -12.47 52.55
CA MET A 1 26.99 -11.14 52.75
C MET A 1 27.64 -10.72 51.44
N ALA A 2 27.00 -9.92 50.65
CA ALA A 2 27.56 -9.02 49.66
C ALA A 2 26.46 -8.05 49.26
N ASP A 3 26.58 -6.86 49.77
CA ASP A 3 25.75 -5.69 49.55
C ASP A 3 26.01 -5.15 48.13
N ASN A 4 25.02 -4.91 47.33
CA ASN A 4 25.17 -4.23 46.07
C ASN A 4 24.14 -3.09 45.97
N THR A 5 24.49 -1.99 46.64
CA THR A 5 23.89 -0.67 46.47
C THR A 5 24.46 -0.01 45.24
N ASN A 6 23.72 0.08 44.13
CA ASN A 6 23.99 1.09 43.11
C ASN A 6 22.68 1.60 42.51
N GLY A 7 21.99 2.42 43.30
CA GLY A 7 20.86 3.22 42.87
C GLY A 7 21.33 4.44 42.08
N ARG A 8 21.16 4.46 40.74
CA ARG A 8 21.05 5.68 39.96
C ARG A 8 19.62 5.82 39.49
N GLY A 9 18.81 6.43 40.33
CA GLY A 9 17.49 6.88 39.96
C GLY A 9 17.61 8.01 38.92
N HIS A 10 17.17 7.75 37.72
CA HIS A 10 16.79 8.81 36.78
C HIS A 10 15.56 9.49 37.34
N PRO A 11 15.53 10.83 37.46
CA PRO A 11 14.28 11.52 37.84
C PRO A 11 13.28 11.37 36.71
N GLU A 12 12.20 10.70 36.97
CA GLU A 12 11.00 10.68 36.11
C GLU A 12 10.50 12.14 35.98
N PRO A 13 10.20 12.61 34.74
CA PRO A 13 9.60 13.93 34.57
C PRO A 13 8.21 13.91 35.21
N ARG A 14 8.03 14.72 36.26
CA ARG A 14 6.72 14.92 36.89
C ARG A 14 5.77 15.59 35.91
N PHE A 15 4.86 14.82 35.36
CA PHE A 15 3.77 15.28 34.48
C PHE A 15 2.78 16.20 35.19
N ASP A 16 2.76 16.20 36.51
CA ASP A 16 1.87 16.98 37.38
C ASP A 16 2.20 18.48 37.42
N GLN A 17 3.38 18.91 36.98
CA GLN A 17 3.70 20.36 36.91
C GLN A 17 3.11 21.08 35.69
N PHE A 18 2.61 20.35 34.68
CA PHE A 18 1.97 20.97 33.51
C PHE A 18 0.43 21.08 33.60
N VAL A 19 -0.22 20.53 34.64
CA VAL A 19 -1.67 20.53 34.80
C VAL A 19 -2.08 21.39 35.98
N SER A 20 -1.51 22.57 36.14
CA SER A 20 -1.96 23.52 37.16
C SER A 20 -2.64 24.75 36.54
N LYS A 21 -3.79 24.54 35.99
CA LYS A 21 -4.98 25.42 35.94
C LYS A 21 -6.01 24.70 35.09
N ALA A 22 -6.96 24.06 35.75
CA ALA A 22 -8.13 23.51 35.09
C ALA A 22 -8.94 24.70 34.48
N THR A 23 -8.63 25.02 33.24
CA THR A 23 -9.47 25.92 32.43
C THR A 23 -10.75 25.17 32.12
N SER A 24 -11.88 25.72 32.60
CA SER A 24 -13.19 25.13 32.32
C SER A 24 -13.42 25.10 30.80
N ARG A 25 -14.14 24.06 30.29
CA ARG A 25 -14.51 23.96 28.86
C ARG A 25 -15.01 25.27 28.28
N ARG A 26 -15.75 26.03 29.07
CA ARG A 26 -16.33 27.37 28.70
C ARG A 26 -15.24 28.43 28.53
N GLN A 27 -14.18 28.42 29.36
CA GLN A 27 -13.03 29.34 29.24
C GLN A 27 -12.15 28.98 28.05
N PHE A 28 -11.95 27.68 27.78
CA PHE A 28 -11.23 27.22 26.61
C PHE A 28 -11.92 27.62 25.29
N ILE A 29 -13.23 27.38 25.18
CA ILE A 29 -14.02 27.75 24.00
C ILE A 29 -14.00 29.27 23.78
N LYS A 30 -14.16 30.10 24.86
CA LYS A 30 -14.06 31.55 24.76
C LYS A 30 -12.67 32.01 24.32
N GLY A 31 -11.60 31.37 24.80
CA GLY A 31 -10.23 31.68 24.39
C GLY A 31 -9.97 31.39 22.91
N VAL A 32 -10.44 30.25 22.39
CA VAL A 32 -10.32 29.89 20.97
C VAL A 32 -11.11 30.83 20.06
N ILE A 33 -12.33 31.22 20.46
CA ILE A 33 -13.15 32.15 19.67
C ILE A 33 -12.50 33.53 19.63
N PHE A 34 -11.99 34.04 20.77
CA PHE A 34 -11.35 35.36 20.84
C PHE A 34 -10.03 35.42 20.07
N SER A 35 -9.20 34.36 20.15
CA SER A 35 -7.93 34.30 19.39
C SER A 35 -8.16 34.14 17.87
N GLY A 36 -9.20 33.43 17.46
CA GLY A 36 -9.61 33.30 16.06
C GLY A 36 -10.09 34.66 15.47
N ALA A 37 -10.89 35.42 16.22
CA ALA A 37 -11.39 36.72 15.78
C ALA A 37 -10.28 37.79 15.66
N ALA A 38 -9.27 37.76 16.55
CA ALA A 38 -8.13 38.67 16.47
C ALA A 38 -7.20 38.36 15.29
N ALA A 39 -7.01 37.09 14.96
CA ALA A 39 -6.16 36.69 13.81
C ALA A 39 -6.80 37.02 12.45
N THR A 40 -8.14 36.95 12.35
CA THR A 40 -8.84 37.30 11.10
C THR A 40 -8.92 38.81 10.89
N GLY A 41 -9.02 39.63 11.96
CA GLY A 41 -9.04 41.09 11.86
C GLY A 41 -7.71 41.70 11.40
N ALA A 42 -6.59 41.20 11.88
CA ALA A 42 -5.25 41.65 11.47
C ALA A 42 -4.88 41.24 10.04
N GLY A 43 -5.33 40.06 9.59
CA GLY A 43 -5.12 39.57 8.22
C GLY A 43 -5.89 40.40 7.18
N TYR A 44 -7.07 40.88 7.51
CA TYR A 44 -7.93 41.64 6.58
C TYR A 44 -7.38 43.03 6.24
N LEU A 45 -6.65 43.67 7.17
CA LEU A 45 -6.03 45.00 6.94
C LEU A 45 -4.73 44.92 6.12
N LEU A 46 -4.05 43.75 6.11
CA LEU A 46 -2.82 43.52 5.32
C LEU A 46 -3.11 43.13 3.87
N THR A 47 -4.32 42.63 3.56
CA THR A 47 -4.69 42.22 2.18
C THR A 47 -5.23 43.35 1.31
N LEU A 48 -5.48 44.58 1.87
CA LEU A 48 -5.87 45.76 1.09
C LEU A 48 -4.69 46.51 0.47
N GLY A 49 -3.43 46.08 0.77
CA GLY A 49 -2.23 46.62 0.16
C GLY A 49 -1.65 45.67 -0.87
N GLY A 50 -2.12 45.78 -2.12
CA GLY A 50 -1.38 45.43 -3.31
C GLY A 50 -0.91 43.97 -3.49
N CYS A 51 -1.82 43.08 -3.83
CA CYS A 51 -1.45 41.94 -4.67
C CYS A 51 -1.52 42.36 -6.14
N SER A 52 -0.42 42.86 -6.68
CA SER A 52 -0.21 42.86 -8.13
C SER A 52 -0.22 41.40 -8.56
N GLY A 53 -1.17 41.08 -9.43
CA GLY A 53 -1.42 39.71 -9.89
C GLY A 53 -0.19 39.14 -10.60
N GLY A 54 0.53 38.29 -9.91
CA GLY A 54 1.22 37.19 -10.54
C GLY A 54 0.17 36.16 -10.91
N SER A 55 -0.25 36.11 -12.17
CA SER A 55 -0.94 34.96 -12.75
C SER A 55 0.04 33.79 -12.73
N GLY A 56 0.30 33.24 -11.56
CA GLY A 56 0.83 31.90 -11.42
C GLY A 56 -0.24 30.99 -11.99
N SER A 57 -0.04 30.54 -13.24
CA SER A 57 -0.75 29.39 -13.76
C SER A 57 -0.65 28.32 -12.68
N ALA A 58 -1.75 28.05 -11.99
CA ALA A 58 -1.87 26.81 -11.25
C ALA A 58 -1.56 25.72 -12.30
N SER A 59 -0.36 25.16 -12.25
CA SER A 59 0.02 24.06 -13.11
C SER A 59 -0.92 22.91 -12.73
N GLY A 60 -2.05 22.86 -13.41
CA GLY A 60 -3.03 21.81 -13.22
C GLY A 60 -2.30 20.49 -13.42
N VAL A 61 -2.44 19.57 -12.49
CA VAL A 61 -1.90 18.22 -12.65
C VAL A 61 -2.43 17.68 -13.97
N GLU A 62 -1.52 17.27 -14.86
CA GLU A 62 -1.88 16.67 -16.14
C GLU A 62 -2.73 15.42 -15.88
N ARG A 63 -3.97 15.40 -16.35
CA ARG A 63 -4.91 14.32 -16.11
C ARG A 63 -4.75 13.16 -17.07
N LEU A 64 -4.40 13.43 -18.32
CA LEU A 64 -4.20 12.37 -19.31
C LEU A 64 -2.79 11.80 -19.15
N LEU A 65 -2.70 10.62 -18.59
CA LEU A 65 -1.45 9.88 -18.38
C LEU A 65 -1.33 8.75 -19.38
N THR A 66 -0.09 8.42 -19.71
CA THR A 66 0.22 7.20 -20.44
C THR A 66 0.88 6.22 -19.47
N LEU A 67 0.23 5.08 -19.23
CA LEU A 67 0.73 4.01 -18.37
C LEU A 67 1.23 2.85 -19.22
N ASN A 68 2.32 2.21 -18.78
CA ASN A 68 2.77 0.92 -19.32
C ASN A 68 2.25 -0.19 -18.41
N VAL A 69 1.19 -0.88 -18.84
CA VAL A 69 0.55 -1.94 -18.07
C VAL A 69 0.55 -3.24 -18.87
N ASN A 70 1.17 -4.27 -18.33
CA ASN A 70 1.33 -5.59 -18.95
C ASN A 70 2.00 -5.48 -20.34
N GLY A 71 3.03 -4.64 -20.45
CA GLY A 71 3.75 -4.39 -21.70
C GLY A 71 2.99 -3.56 -22.74
N GLN A 72 1.78 -3.08 -22.41
CA GLN A 72 0.95 -2.27 -23.30
C GLN A 72 0.90 -0.81 -22.83
N THR A 73 1.07 0.10 -23.77
CA THR A 73 0.92 1.54 -23.53
C THR A 73 -0.56 1.91 -23.54
N ARG A 74 -1.08 2.42 -22.41
CA ARG A 74 -2.49 2.73 -22.20
C ARG A 74 -2.68 4.18 -21.79
N PRO A 75 -3.27 5.02 -22.65
CA PRO A 75 -3.66 6.38 -22.24
C PRO A 75 -4.89 6.30 -21.32
N VAL A 76 -4.86 7.06 -20.24
CA VAL A 76 -5.94 7.06 -19.24
C VAL A 76 -6.07 8.44 -18.59
N ASP A 77 -7.31 8.93 -18.44
CA ASP A 77 -7.62 10.15 -17.68
C ASP A 77 -7.65 9.82 -16.18
N VAL A 78 -6.77 10.45 -15.41
CA VAL A 78 -6.53 10.15 -13.99
C VAL A 78 -6.75 11.38 -13.14
N LEU A 79 -7.53 11.25 -12.06
CA LEU A 79 -7.69 12.31 -11.07
C LEU A 79 -6.41 12.44 -10.22
N PRO A 80 -6.09 13.65 -9.70
CA PRO A 80 -4.86 13.87 -8.92
C PRO A 80 -4.70 12.96 -7.69
N ASN A 81 -5.81 12.56 -7.09
CA ASN A 81 -5.86 11.70 -5.89
C ASN A 81 -6.24 10.25 -6.18
N GLU A 82 -6.25 9.84 -7.45
CA GLU A 82 -6.68 8.51 -7.85
C GLU A 82 -5.60 7.47 -7.61
N THR A 83 -5.97 6.38 -6.93
CA THR A 83 -5.05 5.27 -6.67
C THR A 83 -4.89 4.39 -7.91
N LEU A 84 -3.75 3.73 -8.01
CA LEU A 84 -3.46 2.80 -9.10
C LEU A 84 -4.51 1.68 -9.18
N ALA A 85 -4.95 1.16 -8.03
CA ALA A 85 -5.99 0.14 -7.98
C ALA A 85 -7.32 0.60 -8.62
N MET A 86 -7.73 1.84 -8.37
CA MET A 86 -8.93 2.43 -8.99
C MET A 86 -8.76 2.56 -10.50
N THR A 87 -7.62 3.08 -10.96
CA THR A 87 -7.32 3.22 -12.39
C THR A 87 -7.29 1.87 -13.09
N LEU A 88 -6.59 0.88 -12.54
CA LEU A 88 -6.52 -0.47 -13.13
C LEU A 88 -7.92 -1.09 -13.27
N ARG A 89 -8.72 -1.06 -12.20
CA ARG A 89 -10.01 -1.73 -12.16
C ARG A 89 -11.10 -1.02 -12.94
N TYR A 90 -11.26 0.29 -12.71
CA TYR A 90 -12.44 1.01 -13.17
C TYR A 90 -12.26 1.71 -14.52
N LYS A 91 -11.02 1.99 -14.89
CA LYS A 91 -10.72 2.67 -16.16
C LYS A 91 -10.09 1.74 -17.20
N LEU A 92 -9.20 0.83 -16.75
CA LEU A 92 -8.55 -0.11 -17.65
C LEU A 92 -9.22 -1.49 -17.70
N GLY A 93 -10.23 -1.75 -16.86
CA GLY A 93 -10.97 -3.01 -16.83
C GLY A 93 -10.18 -4.21 -16.27
N LEU A 94 -8.99 -3.98 -15.68
CA LEU A 94 -8.14 -5.02 -15.11
C LEU A 94 -8.62 -5.37 -13.70
N THR A 95 -9.65 -6.20 -13.62
CA THR A 95 -10.36 -6.52 -12.38
C THR A 95 -9.71 -7.62 -11.54
N GLY A 96 -8.67 -8.25 -12.03
CA GLY A 96 -7.86 -9.23 -11.29
C GLY A 96 -7.22 -8.62 -10.05
N THR A 97 -6.75 -7.38 -10.12
CA THR A 97 -6.35 -6.59 -8.95
C THR A 97 -7.55 -6.35 -8.04
N LYS A 98 -7.56 -6.85 -6.80
CA LYS A 98 -8.72 -6.78 -5.89
C LYS A 98 -8.60 -5.66 -4.88
N LEU A 99 -9.72 -5.00 -4.54
CA LEU A 99 -9.83 -4.04 -3.45
C LEU A 99 -10.49 -4.69 -2.25
N GLY A 100 -9.72 -5.08 -1.23
CA GLY A 100 -10.21 -5.62 0.02
C GLY A 100 -10.33 -4.56 1.11
N CYS A 101 -9.19 -4.07 1.61
CA CYS A 101 -9.16 -3.07 2.69
C CYS A 101 -9.11 -1.62 2.20
N ASP A 102 -8.60 -1.39 0.99
CA ASP A 102 -8.37 -0.07 0.36
C ASP A 102 -7.54 0.90 1.23
N ARG A 103 -6.59 0.35 2.00
CA ARG A 103 -5.73 1.11 2.94
C ARG A 103 -4.34 0.51 3.17
N GLY A 104 -3.84 -0.33 2.26
CA GLY A 104 -2.48 -0.86 2.30
C GLY A 104 -2.22 -2.01 3.28
N GLU A 105 -3.26 -2.71 3.80
CA GLU A 105 -3.08 -3.72 4.85
C GLU A 105 -3.22 -5.17 4.37
N CYS A 106 -4.11 -5.45 3.44
CA CYS A 106 -4.50 -6.84 3.15
C CYS A 106 -3.79 -7.49 1.97
N GLY A 107 -3.06 -6.74 1.16
CA GLY A 107 -2.32 -7.24 0.01
C GLY A 107 -3.14 -7.76 -1.18
N ALA A 108 -4.48 -7.75 -1.13
CA ALA A 108 -5.32 -8.24 -2.24
C ALA A 108 -5.13 -7.42 -3.54
N CYS A 109 -4.63 -6.20 -3.42
CA CYS A 109 -4.36 -5.29 -4.53
C CYS A 109 -2.92 -5.29 -5.01
N THR A 110 -2.10 -6.27 -4.63
CA THR A 110 -0.69 -6.34 -5.02
C THR A 110 -0.54 -6.44 -6.53
N VAL A 111 0.32 -5.59 -7.08
CA VAL A 111 0.80 -5.58 -8.47
C VAL A 111 2.32 -5.46 -8.46
N LEU A 112 3.00 -5.72 -9.58
CA LEU A 112 4.42 -5.41 -9.68
C LEU A 112 4.61 -4.03 -10.33
N ILE A 113 5.45 -3.20 -9.72
CA ILE A 113 5.89 -1.94 -10.27
C ILE A 113 7.42 -2.01 -10.36
N ASP A 114 7.97 -1.96 -11.55
CA ASP A 114 9.39 -2.27 -11.83
C ASP A 114 9.84 -3.62 -11.26
N GLY A 115 8.98 -4.65 -11.32
CA GLY A 115 9.25 -5.98 -10.75
C GLY A 115 9.06 -6.09 -9.23
N VAL A 116 8.76 -5.00 -8.53
CA VAL A 116 8.61 -4.98 -7.07
C VAL A 116 7.14 -5.07 -6.66
N ALA A 117 6.81 -6.03 -5.79
CA ALA A 117 5.47 -6.16 -5.22
C ALA A 117 5.05 -4.89 -4.47
N SER A 118 3.94 -4.30 -4.89
CA SER A 118 3.47 -3.01 -4.38
C SER A 118 1.95 -3.01 -4.21
N TYR A 119 1.46 -2.35 -3.16
CA TYR A 119 0.02 -2.22 -2.91
C TYR A 119 -0.58 -1.08 -3.73
N SER A 120 -1.31 -1.43 -4.78
CA SER A 120 -1.88 -0.45 -5.71
C SER A 120 -2.96 0.45 -5.09
N CYS A 121 -3.61 0.03 -4.00
CA CYS A 121 -4.60 0.85 -3.30
C CYS A 121 -3.99 2.03 -2.51
N SER A 122 -2.71 1.95 -2.16
CA SER A 122 -1.96 3.02 -1.46
C SER A 122 -0.94 3.72 -2.35
N THR A 123 -0.91 3.37 -3.65
CA THR A 123 -0.05 3.98 -4.65
C THR A 123 -0.85 4.92 -5.54
N LEU A 124 -0.46 6.19 -5.64
CA LEU A 124 -1.09 7.13 -6.56
C LEU A 124 -0.71 6.77 -8.01
N THR A 125 -1.68 6.82 -8.91
CA THR A 125 -1.45 6.51 -10.33
C THR A 125 -0.40 7.45 -10.95
N HIS A 126 -0.39 8.72 -10.56
CA HIS A 126 0.59 9.70 -11.02
C HIS A 126 2.04 9.35 -10.63
N ALA A 127 2.23 8.66 -9.48
CA ALA A 127 3.56 8.28 -8.99
C ALA A 127 4.23 7.16 -9.80
N VAL A 128 3.46 6.43 -10.60
CA VAL A 128 3.95 5.31 -11.42
C VAL A 128 4.03 5.63 -12.91
N ARG A 129 3.91 6.90 -13.26
CA ARG A 129 4.03 7.37 -14.64
C ARG A 129 5.37 6.92 -15.25
N GLY A 130 5.31 6.28 -16.43
CA GLY A 130 6.48 5.78 -17.14
C GLY A 130 7.13 4.52 -16.57
N ARG A 131 6.64 4.00 -15.45
CA ARG A 131 7.14 2.76 -14.85
C ARG A 131 6.35 1.55 -15.38
N PRO A 132 7.00 0.41 -15.64
CA PRO A 132 6.30 -0.81 -16.01
C PRO A 132 5.47 -1.33 -14.84
N ILE A 133 4.21 -1.62 -15.13
CA ILE A 133 3.24 -2.17 -14.18
C ILE A 133 2.82 -3.54 -14.71
N MET A 134 2.91 -4.58 -13.87
CA MET A 134 2.39 -5.90 -14.18
C MET A 134 1.27 -6.27 -13.22
N THR A 135 0.16 -6.69 -13.76
CA THR A 135 -0.99 -7.22 -13.01
C THR A 135 -1.12 -8.72 -13.24
N ILE A 136 -2.03 -9.37 -12.52
CA ILE A 136 -2.27 -10.82 -12.65
C ILE A 136 -2.64 -11.22 -14.09
N GLU A 137 -3.32 -10.34 -14.83
CA GLU A 137 -3.69 -10.58 -16.22
C GLU A 137 -2.47 -10.59 -17.16
N GLY A 138 -1.37 -9.97 -16.76
CA GLY A 138 -0.14 -9.93 -17.55
C GLY A 138 0.75 -11.16 -17.39
N LEU A 139 0.37 -12.10 -16.52
CA LEU A 139 1.15 -13.36 -16.31
C LEU A 139 0.79 -14.45 -17.30
N GLU A 140 -0.35 -14.32 -18.00
CA GLU A 140 -0.78 -15.29 -19.01
C GLU A 140 0.19 -15.30 -20.19
N GLY A 141 0.57 -16.50 -20.60
CA GLY A 141 1.39 -16.70 -21.78
C GLY A 141 0.65 -16.39 -23.08
N PRO A 142 1.37 -16.25 -24.21
CA PRO A 142 0.80 -15.78 -25.48
C PRO A 142 -0.30 -16.70 -26.05
N ASN A 143 -0.34 -17.97 -25.67
CA ASN A 143 -1.36 -18.93 -26.10
C ASN A 143 -2.36 -19.27 -24.97
N GLY A 144 -2.39 -18.47 -23.90
CA GLY A 144 -3.27 -18.72 -22.76
C GLY A 144 -2.69 -19.67 -21.71
N GLU A 145 -1.37 -19.95 -21.77
CA GLU A 145 -0.74 -20.81 -20.77
C GLU A 145 -0.68 -20.09 -19.43
N LEU A 146 -0.98 -20.83 -18.38
CA LEU A 146 -0.83 -20.34 -17.02
C LEU A 146 0.64 -20.18 -16.65
N HIS A 147 0.96 -19.10 -15.94
CA HIS A 147 2.28 -18.96 -15.34
C HIS A 147 2.51 -20.08 -14.31
N LYS A 148 3.76 -20.55 -14.14
CA LYS A 148 4.11 -21.64 -13.23
C LYS A 148 3.56 -21.50 -11.82
N VAL A 149 3.51 -20.26 -11.28
CA VAL A 149 2.93 -19.97 -9.97
C VAL A 149 1.41 -20.16 -9.99
N GLN A 150 0.73 -19.75 -11.05
CA GLN A 150 -0.72 -19.94 -11.19
C GLN A 150 -1.07 -21.42 -11.24
N GLN A 151 -0.32 -22.21 -12.02
CA GLN A 151 -0.52 -23.66 -12.10
C GLN A 151 -0.27 -24.32 -10.73
N ALA A 152 0.80 -23.99 -10.05
CA ALA A 152 1.11 -24.53 -8.73
C ALA A 152 0.03 -24.19 -7.67
N MET A 153 -0.60 -22.99 -7.76
CA MET A 153 -1.72 -22.63 -6.90
C MET A 153 -2.93 -23.55 -7.10
N ILE A 154 -3.19 -23.98 -8.34
CA ILE A 154 -4.25 -24.94 -8.65
C ILE A 154 -3.87 -26.32 -8.11
N ASP A 155 -2.65 -26.78 -8.36
CA ASP A 155 -2.17 -28.11 -8.01
C ASP A 155 -2.13 -28.34 -6.49
N GLU A 156 -1.86 -27.27 -5.72
CA GLU A 156 -1.83 -27.29 -4.25
C GLU A 156 -3.14 -26.83 -3.61
N LEU A 157 -4.21 -26.66 -4.40
CA LEU A 157 -5.53 -26.24 -3.92
C LEU A 157 -5.51 -24.94 -3.09
N GLY A 158 -4.61 -23.99 -3.45
CA GLY A 158 -4.47 -22.72 -2.74
C GLY A 158 -5.73 -21.86 -2.76
N PRO A 159 -6.31 -21.58 -3.92
CA PRO A 159 -7.51 -20.77 -4.01
C PRO A 159 -8.76 -21.46 -3.45
N GLN A 160 -9.44 -20.81 -2.47
CA GLN A 160 -10.78 -21.20 -2.02
C GLN A 160 -11.82 -20.20 -2.54
N CYS A 161 -12.01 -19.05 -1.87
CA CYS A 161 -12.88 -18.01 -2.41
C CYS A 161 -12.25 -17.22 -3.59
N GLY A 162 -10.94 -17.32 -3.77
CA GLY A 162 -10.20 -16.70 -4.87
C GLY A 162 -9.90 -15.21 -4.70
N PHE A 163 -10.42 -14.54 -3.66
CA PHE A 163 -10.32 -13.10 -3.55
C PHE A 163 -8.89 -12.59 -3.29
N CYS A 164 -8.12 -13.22 -2.41
CA CYS A 164 -6.73 -12.86 -2.13
C CYS A 164 -5.74 -13.45 -3.14
N THR A 165 -6.16 -14.44 -3.93
CA THR A 165 -5.29 -15.23 -4.81
C THR A 165 -4.46 -14.39 -5.78
N PRO A 166 -5.00 -13.37 -6.48
CA PRO A 166 -4.20 -12.53 -7.35
C PRO A 166 -3.05 -11.83 -6.61
N GLY A 167 -3.31 -11.29 -5.43
CA GLY A 167 -2.27 -10.64 -4.62
C GLY A 167 -1.21 -11.62 -4.14
N GLN A 168 -1.61 -12.83 -3.71
CA GLN A 168 -0.69 -13.91 -3.32
C GLN A 168 0.22 -14.32 -4.49
N ILE A 169 -0.35 -14.48 -5.69
CA ILE A 169 0.42 -14.83 -6.89
C ILE A 169 1.40 -13.73 -7.25
N MET A 170 0.98 -12.46 -7.26
CA MET A 170 1.89 -11.35 -7.60
C MET A 170 3.05 -11.22 -6.62
N SER A 171 2.81 -11.42 -5.32
CA SER A 171 3.87 -11.44 -4.30
C SER A 171 4.82 -12.64 -4.50
N ALA A 172 4.28 -13.81 -4.84
CA ALA A 172 5.07 -15.00 -5.13
C ALA A 172 5.92 -14.85 -6.39
N VAL A 173 5.38 -14.23 -7.44
CA VAL A 173 6.13 -13.96 -8.68
C VAL A 173 7.30 -13.03 -8.40
N ALA A 174 7.07 -11.92 -7.67
CA ALA A 174 8.15 -11.01 -7.28
C ALA A 174 9.27 -11.71 -6.49
N LEU A 175 8.88 -12.60 -5.56
CA LEU A 175 9.86 -13.39 -4.80
C LEU A 175 10.68 -14.29 -5.74
N LEU A 176 10.02 -15.06 -6.61
CA LEU A 176 10.70 -16.04 -7.47
C LEU A 176 11.53 -15.41 -8.58
N GLU A 177 11.21 -14.18 -8.99
CA GLU A 177 12.06 -13.38 -9.88
C GLU A 177 13.34 -12.90 -9.17
N ALA A 178 13.22 -12.51 -7.89
CA ALA A 178 14.35 -12.05 -7.10
C ALA A 178 15.19 -13.20 -6.53
N ASN A 179 14.55 -14.30 -6.12
CA ASN A 179 15.17 -15.50 -5.57
C ASN A 179 14.48 -16.75 -6.13
N PRO A 180 15.07 -17.41 -7.15
CA PRO A 180 14.47 -18.61 -7.78
C PRO A 180 14.39 -19.85 -6.88
N THR A 181 15.17 -19.90 -5.80
CA THR A 181 15.25 -21.05 -4.88
C THR A 181 15.05 -20.61 -3.44
N PRO A 182 13.86 -20.07 -3.09
CA PRO A 182 13.62 -19.57 -1.77
C PRO A 182 13.45 -20.70 -0.75
N THR A 183 13.85 -20.44 0.48
CA THR A 183 13.49 -21.27 1.63
C THR A 183 12.00 -21.07 1.96
N ARG A 184 11.41 -22.05 2.67
CA ARG A 184 10.00 -21.94 3.12
C ARG A 184 9.75 -20.70 4.00
N ASP A 185 10.73 -20.27 4.79
CA ASP A 185 10.62 -19.08 5.63
C ASP A 185 10.67 -17.79 4.82
N GLU A 186 11.48 -17.73 3.77
CA GLU A 186 11.49 -16.60 2.83
C GLU A 186 10.15 -16.48 2.09
N VAL A 187 9.56 -17.62 1.67
CA VAL A 187 8.21 -17.63 1.08
C VAL A 187 7.18 -17.12 2.08
N ARG A 188 7.22 -17.60 3.34
CA ARG A 188 6.32 -17.13 4.40
C ARG A 188 6.45 -15.62 4.62
N HIS A 189 7.66 -15.11 4.65
CA HIS A 189 7.94 -13.69 4.80
C HIS A 189 7.40 -12.88 3.60
N ALA A 190 7.65 -13.31 2.38
CA ALA A 190 7.19 -12.63 1.16
C ALA A 190 5.66 -12.56 1.05
N LEU A 191 4.96 -13.59 1.52
CA LEU A 191 3.49 -13.66 1.51
C LEU A 191 2.83 -13.06 2.77
N SER A 192 3.61 -12.65 3.78
CA SER A 192 3.07 -12.19 5.07
C SER A 192 2.17 -10.95 4.96
N GLY A 193 2.36 -10.13 3.94
CA GLY A 193 1.54 -8.96 3.65
C GLY A 193 0.20 -9.27 2.95
N ASN A 194 -0.08 -10.54 2.63
CA ASN A 194 -1.27 -10.96 1.90
C ASN A 194 -2.22 -11.75 2.81
N LEU A 195 -3.32 -11.13 3.24
CA LEU A 195 -4.29 -11.76 4.14
C LEU A 195 -5.24 -12.69 3.37
N CYS A 196 -5.42 -13.91 3.89
CA CYS A 196 -6.39 -14.88 3.39
C CYS A 196 -7.47 -15.15 4.45
N ARG A 197 -8.74 -14.78 4.17
CA ARG A 197 -9.86 -15.00 5.10
C ARG A 197 -10.26 -16.48 5.21
N CYS A 198 -9.98 -17.29 4.18
CA CYS A 198 -10.24 -18.72 4.17
C CYS A 198 -9.18 -19.52 4.97
N GLY A 199 -8.06 -18.89 5.31
CA GLY A 199 -6.99 -19.53 6.09
C GLY A 199 -6.09 -20.49 5.28
N ALA A 200 -6.09 -20.41 3.96
CA ALA A 200 -5.35 -21.33 3.08
C ALA A 200 -3.82 -21.03 3.00
N TYR A 201 -3.21 -20.54 4.07
CA TYR A 201 -1.82 -20.09 4.06
C TYR A 201 -0.83 -21.19 3.73
N ASP A 202 -0.98 -22.39 4.29
CA ASP A 202 -0.07 -23.51 4.01
C ASP A 202 -0.17 -23.98 2.56
N HIS A 203 -1.37 -23.95 1.96
CA HIS A 203 -1.57 -24.26 0.56
C HIS A 203 -0.81 -23.27 -0.34
N TYR A 204 -0.89 -21.96 -0.04
CA TYR A 204 -0.14 -20.94 -0.77
C TYR A 204 1.38 -21.12 -0.61
N LEU A 205 1.86 -21.43 0.60
CA LEU A 205 3.28 -21.71 0.84
C LEU A 205 3.74 -22.92 0.03
N ASN A 206 2.98 -24.02 0.05
CA ASN A 206 3.29 -25.23 -0.70
C ASN A 206 3.29 -24.96 -2.21
N ALA A 207 2.32 -24.18 -2.72
CA ALA A 207 2.25 -23.80 -4.13
C ALA A 207 3.48 -23.02 -4.58
N VAL A 208 3.96 -22.05 -3.78
CA VAL A 208 5.17 -21.30 -4.14
C VAL A 208 6.41 -22.20 -4.10
N MET A 209 6.52 -23.08 -3.11
CA MET A 209 7.60 -24.07 -3.07
C MET A 209 7.57 -25.01 -4.28
N LEU A 210 6.38 -25.51 -4.66
CA LEU A 210 6.20 -26.32 -5.87
C LEU A 210 6.63 -25.56 -7.14
N ALA A 211 6.21 -24.29 -7.26
CA ALA A 211 6.60 -23.44 -8.40
C ALA A 211 8.12 -23.17 -8.48
N ALA A 212 8.81 -23.18 -7.33
CA ALA A 212 10.24 -22.97 -7.23
C ALA A 212 11.03 -24.24 -7.56
N THR A 213 10.65 -25.39 -6.98
CA THR A 213 11.43 -26.63 -7.02
C THR A 213 10.95 -27.64 -8.07
N GLY A 214 9.70 -27.52 -8.52
CA GLY A 214 9.03 -28.54 -9.34
C GLY A 214 8.59 -29.78 -8.55
N GLU A 215 8.81 -29.82 -7.24
CA GLU A 215 8.50 -30.97 -6.38
C GLU A 215 7.47 -30.59 -5.31
N ARG A 216 6.49 -31.47 -5.08
CA ARG A 216 5.53 -31.30 -3.99
C ARG A 216 6.21 -31.51 -2.63
N VAL A 217 5.99 -30.57 -1.73
CA VAL A 217 6.45 -30.72 -0.35
C VAL A 217 5.60 -31.80 0.32
N SER A 218 6.23 -32.91 0.74
CA SER A 218 5.55 -33.94 1.52
C SER A 218 5.01 -33.32 2.79
N GLN A 219 3.69 -33.42 3.01
CA GLN A 219 3.08 -33.04 4.28
C GLN A 219 3.53 -34.09 5.32
N ALA A 220 4.49 -33.71 6.16
CA ALA A 220 4.91 -34.52 7.32
C ALA A 220 4.02 -34.22 8.53
#